data_40c64d618de9892e446cbaab6abd899f
#
_entry.id   40c64d618de9892e446cbaab6abd899f
#
_cell.length_a   1.000
_cell.length_b   1.000
_cell.length_c   1.000
_cell.angle_alpha   90.00
_cell.angle_beta   90.00
_cell.angle_gamma   90.00
#
_symmetry.space_group_name_H-M   'P 1'
#
loop_
_entity.id
_entity.type
_entity.pdbx_description
1 polymer ?
#
loop_
_entity_poly.entity_id
_entity_poly.type
_entity_poly.pdbx_seq_one_letter_code
_entity_poly.pdbx_strand_id
1 'polypeptide(L)'
;MACEWSSNVTLLDSMEKRCRFLREVLRDAGAPHGPRVVEGRAEVLARDTDLEGAFEAVVARSFGPPAVTAECASRFLAIGGLLIVSEPPDVPQVTRWSQAGLGKAGLRRLTADNSRGGFVVIEKVRQTPQEFPRPVGVPGKKHLFG
;
A
#
# COMPACT_ATOMS: atom_id res chain seq x y z
N MET A 1 13.96 -15.30 3.92
CA MET A 1 12.76 -15.36 3.04
C MET A 1 12.80 -14.34 1.90
N ALA A 2 13.15 -13.07 2.14
CA ALA A 2 13.30 -12.10 1.04
C ALA A 2 14.39 -12.45 0.01
N CYS A 3 15.33 -13.29 0.37
CA CYS A 3 16.44 -13.70 -0.52
C CYS A 3 16.06 -14.74 -1.57
N GLU A 4 14.92 -15.39 -1.44
CA GLU A 4 14.45 -16.43 -2.37
C GLU A 4 13.41 -15.94 -3.38
N TRP A 5 12.96 -14.69 -3.23
CA TRP A 5 11.97 -14.15 -4.15
C TRP A 5 12.66 -13.53 -5.37
N SER A 6 12.40 -14.09 -6.51
CA SER A 6 12.74 -13.49 -7.82
C SER A 6 11.90 -12.22 -8.11
N SER A 7 11.15 -11.74 -7.15
CA SER A 7 10.25 -10.59 -7.28
C SER A 7 11.00 -9.28 -7.08
N ASN A 8 10.71 -8.30 -7.92
CA ASN A 8 11.22 -6.94 -7.78
C ASN A 8 10.44 -6.22 -6.67
N VAL A 9 11.05 -6.09 -5.49
CA VAL A 9 10.39 -5.52 -4.30
C VAL A 9 10.90 -4.11 -4.03
N THR A 10 9.98 -3.19 -3.78
CA THR A 10 10.26 -1.85 -3.28
C THR A 10 9.71 -1.69 -1.86
N LEU A 11 10.56 -1.28 -0.94
CA LEU A 11 10.21 -0.96 0.43
C LEU A 11 10.09 0.56 0.56
N LEU A 12 8.94 1.04 1.04
CA LEU A 12 8.65 2.45 1.17
C LEU A 12 8.36 2.82 2.63
N ASP A 13 9.06 3.81 3.14
CA ASP A 13 8.78 4.42 4.45
C ASP A 13 9.10 5.92 4.42
N SER A 14 8.37 6.70 5.21
CA SER A 14 8.59 8.14 5.32
C SER A 14 9.63 8.52 6.38
N MET A 15 10.09 7.58 7.18
CA MET A 15 11.06 7.84 8.26
C MET A 15 12.47 7.49 7.84
N GLU A 16 13.35 8.48 7.76
CA GLU A 16 14.76 8.32 7.44
C GLU A 16 15.44 7.21 8.28
N LYS A 17 15.19 7.20 9.58
CA LYS A 17 15.79 6.21 10.49
C LYS A 17 15.40 4.77 10.12
N ARG A 18 14.14 4.54 9.74
CA ARG A 18 13.68 3.23 9.28
C ARG A 18 14.28 2.85 7.93
N CYS A 19 14.33 3.78 7.00
CA CYS A 19 14.94 3.55 5.69
C CYS A 19 16.43 3.22 5.81
N ARG A 20 17.15 3.91 6.68
CA ARG A 20 18.56 3.60 6.99
C ARG A 20 18.71 2.17 7.54
N PHE A 21 17.89 1.82 8.52
CA PHE A 21 17.88 0.47 9.09
C PHE A 21 17.60 -0.60 8.00
N LEU A 22 16.61 -0.40 7.17
CA LEU A 22 16.30 -1.33 6.08
C LEU A 22 17.48 -1.50 5.11
N ARG A 23 18.14 -0.41 4.73
CA ARG A 23 19.33 -0.47 3.85
C ARG A 23 20.48 -1.22 4.51
N GLU A 24 20.70 -1.02 5.80
CA GLU A 24 21.73 -1.74 6.57
C GLU A 24 21.43 -3.25 6.61
N VAL A 25 20.19 -3.64 6.94
CA VAL A 25 19.78 -5.05 6.97
C VAL A 25 19.95 -5.72 5.62
N LEU A 26 19.55 -5.06 4.53
CA LEU A 26 19.68 -5.61 3.18
C LEU A 26 21.13 -5.79 2.76
N ARG A 27 22.00 -4.84 3.12
CA ARG A 27 23.44 -4.95 2.86
C ARG A 27 24.05 -6.10 3.64
N ASP A 28 23.75 -6.22 4.94
CA ASP A 28 24.29 -7.25 5.81
C ASP A 28 23.77 -8.65 5.44
N ALA A 29 22.58 -8.75 4.87
CA ALA A 29 22.04 -9.99 4.32
C ALA A 29 22.68 -10.42 2.98
N GLY A 30 23.63 -9.66 2.45
CA GLY A 30 24.29 -9.97 1.17
C GLY A 30 23.37 -9.88 -0.03
N ALA A 31 22.38 -8.98 0.01
CA ALA A 31 21.40 -8.78 -1.06
C ALA A 31 21.66 -7.48 -1.85
N PRO A 32 22.80 -7.34 -2.56
CA PRO A 32 23.15 -6.11 -3.28
C PRO A 32 22.19 -5.77 -4.41
N HIS A 33 21.47 -6.78 -4.92
CA HIS A 33 20.41 -6.65 -5.92
C HIS A 33 19.03 -6.97 -5.32
N GLY A 34 18.92 -6.86 -4.00
CA GLY A 34 17.67 -7.09 -3.25
C GLY A 34 16.66 -5.95 -3.36
N PRO A 35 15.70 -5.91 -2.43
CA PRO A 35 14.68 -4.89 -2.40
C PRO A 35 15.23 -3.45 -2.45
N ARG A 36 14.61 -2.62 -3.28
CA ARG A 36 14.90 -1.18 -3.31
C ARG A 36 14.22 -0.49 -2.12
N VAL A 37 14.95 0.36 -1.40
CA VAL A 37 14.38 1.19 -0.32
C VAL A 37 14.17 2.60 -0.84
N VAL A 38 12.92 3.08 -0.76
CA VAL A 38 12.51 4.44 -1.17
C VAL A 38 12.01 5.18 0.07
N GLU A 39 12.62 6.33 0.33
CA GLU A 39 12.26 7.20 1.45
C GLU A 39 11.37 8.34 0.97
N GLY A 40 10.25 8.53 1.64
CA GLY A 40 9.33 9.63 1.40
C GLY A 40 7.89 9.33 1.80
N ARG A 41 7.08 10.36 1.70
CA ARG A 41 5.65 10.26 1.94
C ARG A 41 4.95 9.56 0.77
N ALA A 42 4.09 8.60 1.07
CA ALA A 42 3.37 7.85 0.04
C ALA A 42 2.54 8.77 -0.88
N GLU A 43 1.93 9.82 -0.34
CA GLU A 43 1.14 10.80 -1.08
C GLU A 43 1.96 11.53 -2.16
N VAL A 44 3.25 11.72 -1.91
CA VAL A 44 4.18 12.36 -2.86
C VAL A 44 4.72 11.33 -3.85
N LEU A 45 5.25 10.22 -3.32
CA LEU A 45 5.90 9.19 -4.12
C LEU A 45 4.96 8.48 -5.09
N ALA A 46 3.67 8.40 -4.77
CA ALA A 46 2.67 7.83 -5.66
C ALA A 46 2.50 8.61 -6.99
N ARG A 47 3.00 9.83 -7.05
CA ARG A 47 3.00 10.68 -8.24
C ARG A 47 4.34 10.70 -9.00
N ASP A 48 5.33 9.99 -8.49
CA ASP A 48 6.59 9.77 -9.18
C ASP A 48 6.35 8.87 -10.40
N THR A 49 6.85 9.30 -11.56
CA THR A 49 6.64 8.61 -12.84
C THR A 49 7.19 7.17 -12.86
N ASP A 50 8.22 6.90 -12.05
CA ASP A 50 8.81 5.56 -11.95
C ASP A 50 8.02 4.63 -11.01
N LEU A 51 7.15 5.19 -10.19
CA LEU A 51 6.40 4.45 -9.17
C LEU A 51 4.89 4.41 -9.47
N GLU A 52 4.36 5.38 -10.19
CA GLU A 52 2.94 5.44 -10.55
C GLU A 52 2.55 4.26 -11.45
N GLY A 53 1.56 3.49 -11.00
CA GLY A 53 1.04 2.34 -11.76
C GLY A 53 2.07 1.23 -12.01
N ALA A 54 3.17 1.22 -11.26
CA ALA A 54 4.30 0.33 -11.52
C ALA A 54 4.18 -1.04 -10.82
N PHE A 55 3.23 -1.21 -9.91
CA PHE A 55 3.19 -2.38 -9.04
C PHE A 55 1.98 -3.27 -9.30
N GLU A 56 2.23 -4.57 -9.41
CA GLU A 56 1.20 -5.61 -9.49
C GLU A 56 0.59 -5.92 -8.11
N ALA A 57 1.34 -5.63 -7.04
CA ALA A 57 0.87 -5.79 -5.68
C ALA A 57 1.46 -4.72 -4.76
N VAL A 58 0.64 -4.23 -3.85
CA VAL A 58 1.04 -3.39 -2.71
C VAL A 58 0.61 -4.09 -1.44
N VAL A 59 1.54 -4.27 -0.51
CA VAL A 59 1.29 -4.90 0.79
C VAL A 59 1.45 -3.85 1.88
N ALA A 60 0.48 -3.76 2.77
CA ALA A 60 0.51 -2.83 3.89
C ALA A 60 0.17 -3.52 5.22
N ARG A 61 0.94 -3.17 6.26
CA ARG A 61 0.68 -3.56 7.64
C ARG A 61 0.84 -2.34 8.54
N SER A 62 -0.17 -2.05 9.34
CA SER A 62 -0.13 -0.94 10.31
C SER A 62 0.27 0.41 9.67
N PHE A 63 -0.10 0.62 8.41
CA PHE A 63 0.20 1.86 7.70
C PHE A 63 -0.69 3.01 8.17
N GLY A 64 -1.99 2.75 8.32
CA GLY A 64 -2.97 3.73 8.75
C GLY A 64 -4.40 3.17 8.70
N PRO A 65 -5.41 4.02 8.94
CA PRO A 65 -6.80 3.66 8.75
C PRO A 65 -7.08 3.16 7.33
N PRO A 66 -8.12 2.33 7.11
CA PRO A 66 -8.45 1.77 5.80
C PRO A 66 -8.52 2.80 4.68
N ALA A 67 -9.21 3.91 4.90
CA ALA A 67 -9.35 4.97 3.90
C ALA A 67 -8.01 5.60 3.51
N VAL A 68 -7.13 5.83 4.48
CA VAL A 68 -5.79 6.39 4.24
C VAL A 68 -4.93 5.42 3.46
N THR A 69 -4.94 4.15 3.88
CA THR A 69 -4.17 3.09 3.22
C THR A 69 -4.62 2.90 1.77
N ALA A 70 -5.93 2.82 1.53
CA ALA A 70 -6.49 2.69 0.19
C ALA A 70 -6.12 3.86 -0.72
N GLU A 71 -6.29 5.09 -0.23
CA GLU A 71 -5.99 6.30 -1.00
C GLU A 71 -4.51 6.37 -1.37
N CYS A 72 -3.61 6.16 -0.40
CA CYS A 72 -2.17 6.22 -0.64
C CYS A 72 -1.67 5.11 -1.56
N ALA A 73 -2.24 3.90 -1.47
CA ALA A 73 -1.82 2.76 -2.27
C ALA A 73 -2.34 2.78 -3.72
N SER A 74 -3.51 3.39 -3.95
CA SER A 74 -4.25 3.28 -5.21
C SER A 74 -3.41 3.63 -6.44
N ARG A 75 -2.63 4.71 -6.37
CA ARG A 75 -1.86 5.21 -7.52
C ARG A 75 -0.60 4.39 -7.83
N PHE A 76 -0.03 3.70 -6.85
CA PHE A 76 1.09 2.79 -7.08
C PHE A 76 0.71 1.56 -7.91
N LEU A 77 -0.55 1.11 -7.79
CA LEU A 77 -1.01 -0.11 -8.44
C LEU A 77 -1.24 0.08 -9.94
N ALA A 78 -0.82 -0.90 -10.70
CA ALA A 78 -1.30 -1.12 -12.06
C ALA A 78 -2.79 -1.52 -12.02
N ILE A 79 -3.52 -1.28 -13.11
CA ILE A 79 -4.90 -1.79 -13.24
C ILE A 79 -4.85 -3.32 -13.21
N GLY A 80 -5.71 -3.94 -12.40
CA GLY A 80 -5.69 -5.38 -12.08
C GLY A 80 -4.75 -5.74 -10.93
N GLY A 81 -3.93 -4.81 -10.46
CA GLY A 81 -3.05 -5.01 -9.31
C GLY A 81 -3.82 -5.09 -7.98
N LEU A 82 -3.19 -5.68 -6.98
CA LEU A 82 -3.82 -6.00 -5.69
C LEU A 82 -3.19 -5.22 -4.54
N LEU A 83 -4.02 -4.59 -3.73
CA LEU A 83 -3.67 -4.12 -2.40
C LEU A 83 -4.04 -5.19 -1.37
N ILE A 84 -3.05 -5.64 -0.62
CA ILE A 84 -3.22 -6.65 0.43
C ILE A 84 -2.88 -6.00 1.77
N VAL A 85 -3.85 -5.92 2.68
CA VAL A 85 -3.68 -5.27 3.98
C VAL A 85 -3.98 -6.25 5.10
N SER A 86 -3.05 -6.36 6.05
CA SER A 86 -3.32 -7.13 7.27
C SER A 86 -4.30 -6.39 8.17
N GLU A 87 -5.30 -7.10 8.65
CA GLU A 87 -6.37 -6.59 9.50
C GLU A 87 -6.32 -7.22 10.89
N PRO A 88 -6.75 -6.50 11.93
CA PRO A 88 -6.92 -7.10 13.24
C PRO A 88 -7.91 -8.27 13.18
N PRO A 89 -7.72 -9.33 13.98
CA PRO A 89 -8.71 -10.38 14.11
C PRO A 89 -10.03 -9.81 14.66
N ASP A 90 -11.14 -10.44 14.31
CA ASP A 90 -12.48 -10.17 14.87
C ASP A 90 -13.07 -8.78 14.58
N VAL A 91 -12.56 -8.08 13.59
CA VAL A 91 -13.10 -6.77 13.16
C VAL A 91 -13.97 -6.93 11.91
N PRO A 92 -15.20 -6.34 11.88
CA PRO A 92 -16.07 -6.38 10.70
C PRO A 92 -15.45 -5.64 9.51
N GLN A 93 -14.90 -6.37 8.55
CA GLN A 93 -14.18 -5.76 7.43
C GLN A 93 -15.10 -5.09 6.41
N VAL A 94 -16.33 -5.57 6.28
CA VAL A 94 -17.32 -5.01 5.34
C VAL A 94 -17.60 -3.53 5.64
N THR A 95 -17.70 -3.18 6.92
CA THR A 95 -17.94 -1.80 7.35
C THR A 95 -16.67 -0.96 7.30
N ARG A 96 -15.51 -1.54 7.65
CA ARG A 96 -14.22 -0.84 7.64
C ARG A 96 -13.76 -0.47 6.22
N TRP A 97 -14.01 -1.34 5.25
CA TRP A 97 -13.58 -1.18 3.85
C TRP A 97 -14.79 -0.92 2.96
N SER A 98 -15.34 0.27 3.05
CA SER A 98 -16.52 0.71 2.29
C SER A 98 -16.31 0.56 0.79
N GLN A 99 -17.15 -0.24 0.13
CA GLN A 99 -17.07 -0.44 -1.32
C GLN A 99 -17.30 0.87 -2.09
N ALA A 100 -18.22 1.70 -1.64
CA ALA A 100 -18.49 3.02 -2.25
C ALA A 100 -17.28 3.96 -2.07
N GLY A 101 -16.63 3.92 -0.90
CA GLY A 101 -15.42 4.69 -0.62
C GLY A 101 -14.23 4.25 -1.46
N LEU A 102 -13.98 2.95 -1.54
CA LEU A 102 -12.94 2.36 -2.38
C LEU A 102 -13.14 2.72 -3.86
N GLY A 103 -14.38 2.70 -4.34
CA GLY A 103 -14.74 3.05 -5.71
C GLY A 103 -14.32 4.47 -6.10
N LYS A 104 -14.25 5.43 -5.17
CA LYS A 104 -13.75 6.78 -5.43
C LYS A 104 -12.30 6.78 -5.91
N ALA A 105 -11.47 5.90 -5.36
CA ALA A 105 -10.06 5.74 -5.73
C ALA A 105 -9.81 4.73 -6.85
N GLY A 106 -10.85 4.18 -7.46
CA GLY A 106 -10.74 3.18 -8.53
C GLY A 106 -10.48 1.76 -8.02
N LEU A 107 -10.86 1.48 -6.78
CA LEU A 107 -10.60 0.22 -6.09
C LEU A 107 -11.90 -0.56 -5.83
N ARG A 108 -11.75 -1.88 -5.71
CA ARG A 108 -12.85 -2.81 -5.38
C ARG A 108 -12.36 -3.87 -4.40
N ARG A 109 -13.08 -4.07 -3.31
CA ARG A 109 -12.77 -5.16 -2.39
C ARG A 109 -13.17 -6.50 -3.02
N LEU A 110 -12.24 -7.46 -3.01
CA LEU A 110 -12.48 -8.82 -3.51
C LEU A 110 -12.93 -9.75 -2.39
N THR A 111 -12.13 -9.83 -1.33
CA THR A 111 -12.41 -10.75 -0.23
C THR A 111 -11.85 -10.21 1.08
N ALA A 112 -12.40 -10.73 2.16
CA ALA A 112 -11.89 -10.61 3.50
C ALA A 112 -11.79 -12.02 4.08
N ASP A 113 -10.59 -12.49 4.36
CA ASP A 113 -10.36 -13.78 4.99
C ASP A 113 -9.78 -13.59 6.39
N ASN A 114 -10.56 -13.97 7.39
CA ASN A 114 -10.17 -13.94 8.80
C ASN A 114 -9.69 -15.29 9.32
N SER A 115 -9.66 -16.33 8.47
CA SER A 115 -9.35 -17.69 8.90
C SER A 115 -7.89 -17.88 9.34
N ARG A 116 -6.98 -16.97 8.95
CA ARG A 116 -5.54 -17.08 9.23
C ARG A 116 -4.90 -15.74 9.59
N GLY A 117 -5.51 -14.99 10.48
CA GLY A 117 -4.92 -13.77 11.00
C GLY A 117 -5.40 -12.49 10.33
N GLY A 118 -6.48 -12.54 9.58
CA GLY A 118 -7.17 -11.37 9.02
C GLY A 118 -6.37 -10.58 7.98
N PHE A 119 -6.82 -10.62 6.73
CA PHE A 119 -6.35 -9.70 5.70
C PHE A 119 -7.50 -9.36 4.74
N VAL A 120 -7.39 -8.22 4.09
CA VAL A 120 -8.30 -7.80 3.03
C VAL A 120 -7.54 -7.71 1.71
N VAL A 121 -8.18 -8.15 0.63
CA VAL A 121 -7.65 -8.06 -0.74
C VAL A 121 -8.54 -7.11 -1.54
N ILE A 122 -7.91 -6.12 -2.14
CA ILE A 122 -8.55 -5.04 -2.88
C ILE A 122 -7.88 -4.95 -4.25
N GLU A 123 -8.68 -4.95 -5.30
CA GLU A 123 -8.22 -4.86 -6.69
C GLU A 123 -8.34 -3.43 -7.22
N LYS A 124 -7.34 -2.98 -7.98
CA LYS A 124 -7.48 -1.76 -8.79
C LYS A 124 -8.22 -2.07 -10.09
N VAL A 125 -9.42 -1.54 -10.23
CA VAL A 125 -10.31 -1.83 -11.37
C VAL A 125 -10.32 -0.74 -12.43
N ARG A 126 -9.85 0.47 -12.10
CA ARG A 126 -9.75 1.59 -13.06
C ARG A 126 -8.67 2.57 -12.64
N GLN A 127 -8.34 3.52 -13.50
CA GLN A 127 -7.39 4.58 -13.19
C GLN A 127 -7.78 5.34 -11.92
N THR A 128 -6.77 5.61 -11.10
CA THR A 128 -6.94 6.47 -9.92
C THR A 128 -7.20 7.90 -10.39
N PRO A 129 -8.27 8.55 -9.94
CA PRO A 129 -8.56 9.95 -10.27
C PRO A 129 -7.40 10.88 -9.94
N GLN A 130 -7.25 11.98 -10.69
CA GLN A 130 -6.11 12.90 -10.56
C GLN A 130 -5.99 13.54 -9.17
N GLU A 131 -7.09 13.74 -8.47
CA GLU A 131 -7.08 14.27 -7.11
C GLU A 131 -6.46 13.32 -6.08
N PHE A 132 -6.34 12.01 -6.36
CA PHE A 132 -5.81 11.03 -5.41
C PHE A 132 -4.38 10.57 -5.75
N PRO A 133 -3.55 10.35 -4.72
CA PRO A 133 -3.79 10.72 -3.33
C PRO A 133 -3.79 12.25 -3.17
N ARG A 134 -4.60 12.74 -2.24
CA ARG A 134 -4.63 14.15 -1.86
C ARG A 134 -3.31 14.57 -1.20
N PRO A 135 -3.01 15.87 -1.10
CA PRO A 135 -1.76 16.36 -0.52
C PRO A 135 -1.43 15.77 0.85
N VAL A 136 -0.15 15.75 1.17
CA VAL A 136 0.39 15.20 2.43
C VAL A 136 -0.43 15.64 3.65
N GLY A 137 -0.83 14.66 4.46
CA GLY A 137 -1.59 14.85 5.68
C GLY A 137 -3.10 15.02 5.48
N VAL A 138 -3.58 15.31 4.27
CA VAL A 138 -5.03 15.44 4.00
C VAL A 138 -5.75 14.10 4.17
N PRO A 139 -5.24 12.96 3.63
CA PRO A 139 -5.87 11.67 3.86
C PRO A 139 -6.05 11.32 5.34
N GLY A 140 -5.07 11.65 6.18
CA GLY A 140 -5.12 11.38 7.61
C GLY A 140 -6.04 12.29 8.41
N LYS A 141 -6.32 13.50 7.91
CA LYS A 141 -7.20 14.48 8.58
C LYS A 141 -8.66 14.37 8.11
N LYS A 142 -8.86 14.01 6.88
CA LYS A 142 -10.17 13.87 6.24
C LYS A 142 -10.21 12.56 5.48
N HIS A 143 -10.66 11.52 6.14
CA HIS A 143 -10.73 10.20 5.53
C HIS A 143 -11.64 10.19 4.32
N LEU A 144 -11.31 9.40 3.31
CA LEU A 144 -12.10 9.25 2.09
C LEU A 144 -13.43 8.52 2.38
N PHE A 145 -13.42 7.68 3.41
CA PHE A 145 -14.57 6.94 3.93
C PHE A 145 -14.30 6.48 5.37
N GLY A 146 -15.32 6.02 6.07
CA GLY A 146 -15.23 5.47 7.45
C GLY A 146 -15.73 6.42 8.52
#